data_bffec7956930492565c93c34c62bc65c
#
_entry.id   bffec7956930492565c93c34c62bc65c
#
_cell.length_a   1.000
_cell.length_b   1.000
_cell.length_c   1.000
_cell.angle_alpha   90.00
_cell.angle_beta   90.00
_cell.angle_gamma   90.00
#
_symmetry.space_group_name_H-M   'P 1'
#
loop_
_entity.id
_entity.type
_entity.pdbx_description
1 polymer ?
#
loop_
_entity_poly.entity_id
_entity_poly.type
_entity_poly.pdbx_seq_one_letter_code
_entity_poly.pdbx_strand_id
1 'polypeptide(L)'
;MEIRPYTQADWPRIAAVHDAARPMELHLAGLDGAFLPLSVAAQREGLFDYTILVALKPEVVGFVAFTPEELAWLYVDPVCHRQGIGRALARAALAQMGPKPLTVEVLAGNLPALSLYRSLGFSQEKIVHGHMPGNEAFPVTVHCLTAPA
;
A
#
# COMPACT_ATOMS: atom_id res chain seq x y z
N MET A 1 -20.12 -0.34 2.48
CA MET A 1 -18.74 -0.64 2.83
C MET A 1 -18.37 0.06 4.12
N GLU A 2 -17.71 -0.62 5.02
CA GLU A 2 -17.24 -0.06 6.29
C GLU A 2 -15.71 0.02 6.28
N ILE A 3 -15.15 1.09 6.86
CA ILE A 3 -13.70 1.22 7.11
C ILE A 3 -13.52 1.45 8.61
N ARG A 4 -12.69 0.64 9.23
CA ARG A 4 -12.43 0.71 10.67
C ARG A 4 -10.97 0.34 10.99
N PRO A 5 -10.51 0.61 12.22
CA PRO A 5 -9.19 0.15 12.65
C PRO A 5 -9.06 -1.38 12.59
N TYR A 6 -7.86 -1.82 12.26
CA TYR A 6 -7.47 -3.23 12.28
C TYR A 6 -7.56 -3.80 13.69
N THR A 7 -8.01 -5.05 13.77
CA THR A 7 -7.90 -5.86 14.98
C THR A 7 -7.17 -7.16 14.66
N GLN A 8 -6.63 -7.83 15.67
CA GLN A 8 -5.88 -9.07 15.45
C GLN A 8 -6.71 -10.15 14.75
N ALA A 9 -8.02 -10.16 14.93
CA ALA A 9 -8.92 -11.10 14.26
C ALA A 9 -8.94 -10.91 12.72
N ASP A 10 -8.51 -9.74 12.23
CA ASP A 10 -8.47 -9.46 10.79
C ASP A 10 -7.24 -10.03 10.10
N TRP A 11 -6.27 -10.52 10.85
CA TRP A 11 -4.99 -10.97 10.30
C TRP A 11 -5.12 -11.96 9.14
N PRO A 12 -5.92 -13.05 9.25
CA PRO A 12 -6.01 -13.99 8.15
C PRO A 12 -6.50 -13.35 6.85
N ARG A 13 -7.38 -12.35 6.96
CA ARG A 13 -7.93 -11.68 5.78
C ARG A 13 -6.96 -10.68 5.18
N ILE A 14 -6.26 -9.86 5.97
CA ILE A 14 -5.28 -8.94 5.38
C ILE A 14 -4.13 -9.70 4.76
N ALA A 15 -3.71 -10.83 5.33
CA ALA A 15 -2.70 -11.70 4.74
C ALA A 15 -3.16 -12.25 3.40
N ALA A 16 -4.40 -12.75 3.31
CA ALA A 16 -4.96 -13.26 2.06
C ALA A 16 -5.08 -12.16 1.00
N VAL A 17 -5.52 -10.98 1.38
CA VAL A 17 -5.63 -9.83 0.47
C VAL A 17 -4.26 -9.43 -0.09
N HIS A 18 -3.27 -9.29 0.78
CA HIS A 18 -1.91 -8.97 0.36
C HIS A 18 -1.34 -10.02 -0.59
N ASP A 19 -1.45 -11.29 -0.21
CA ASP A 19 -0.84 -12.38 -0.98
C ASP A 19 -1.52 -12.59 -2.34
N ALA A 20 -2.76 -12.13 -2.49
CA ALA A 20 -3.45 -12.13 -3.78
C ALA A 20 -3.09 -10.91 -4.62
N ALA A 21 -2.89 -9.75 -4.00
CA ALA A 21 -2.67 -8.47 -4.71
C ALA A 21 -1.20 -8.20 -5.02
N ARG A 22 -0.29 -8.51 -4.11
CA ARG A 22 1.14 -8.20 -4.27
C ARG A 22 1.78 -8.81 -5.53
N PRO A 23 1.49 -10.07 -5.92
CA PRO A 23 2.04 -10.63 -7.16
C PRO A 23 1.70 -9.81 -8.41
N MET A 24 0.50 -9.23 -8.48
CA MET A 24 0.12 -8.37 -9.62
C MET A 24 0.94 -7.10 -9.65
N GLU A 25 1.15 -6.49 -8.50
CA GLU A 25 1.98 -5.28 -8.36
C GLU A 25 3.43 -5.56 -8.77
N LEU A 26 3.99 -6.67 -8.31
CA LEU A 26 5.36 -7.08 -8.66
C LEU A 26 5.49 -7.40 -10.15
N HIS A 27 4.47 -8.02 -10.73
CA HIS A 27 4.46 -8.31 -12.17
C HIS A 27 4.54 -7.03 -13.01
N LEU A 28 3.79 -6.01 -12.65
CA LEU A 28 3.82 -4.72 -13.34
C LEU A 28 5.19 -4.05 -13.25
N ALA A 29 5.94 -4.33 -12.20
CA ALA A 29 7.28 -3.79 -11.99
C ALA A 29 8.40 -4.69 -12.56
N GLY A 30 8.07 -5.85 -13.14
CA GLY A 30 9.06 -6.80 -13.63
C GLY A 30 9.79 -7.55 -12.51
N LEU A 31 9.18 -7.70 -11.36
CA LEU A 31 9.78 -8.24 -10.14
C LEU A 31 9.07 -9.52 -9.65
N ASP A 32 8.60 -10.37 -10.57
CA ASP A 32 7.80 -11.55 -10.23
C ASP A 32 8.45 -12.47 -9.20
N GLY A 33 9.77 -12.61 -9.24
CA GLY A 33 10.50 -13.47 -8.30
C GLY A 33 10.67 -12.89 -6.90
N ALA A 34 10.24 -11.65 -6.66
CA ALA A 34 10.49 -10.95 -5.40
C ALA A 34 9.37 -11.13 -4.36
N PHE A 35 8.33 -11.92 -4.65
CA PHE A 35 7.19 -12.06 -3.77
C PHE A 35 7.57 -12.66 -2.42
N LEU A 36 7.10 -12.02 -1.36
CA LEU A 36 7.11 -12.54 0.02
C LEU A 36 5.68 -12.52 0.54
N PRO A 37 5.21 -13.60 1.19
CA PRO A 37 3.89 -13.56 1.83
C PRO A 37 3.89 -12.55 2.99
N LEU A 38 2.73 -12.03 3.33
CA LEU A 38 2.61 -11.01 4.37
C LEU A 38 3.12 -11.52 5.72
N SER A 39 3.00 -12.82 5.99
CA SER A 39 3.54 -13.42 7.20
C SER A 39 5.05 -13.21 7.37
N VAL A 40 5.78 -13.02 6.27
CA VAL A 40 7.21 -12.71 6.27
C VAL A 40 7.43 -11.20 6.15
N ALA A 41 6.78 -10.56 5.19
CA ALA A 41 6.96 -9.13 4.92
C ALA A 41 6.57 -8.27 6.12
N ALA A 42 5.49 -8.61 6.82
CA ALA A 42 5.03 -7.85 7.98
C ALA A 42 6.07 -7.80 9.09
N GLN A 43 6.78 -8.90 9.32
CA GLN A 43 7.85 -8.93 10.33
C GLN A 43 9.07 -8.15 9.88
N ARG A 44 9.49 -8.34 8.62
CA ARG A 44 10.72 -7.71 8.10
C ARG A 44 10.58 -6.19 7.96
N GLU A 45 9.37 -5.71 7.67
CA GLU A 45 9.13 -4.30 7.40
C GLU A 45 8.34 -3.59 8.51
N GLY A 46 8.07 -4.26 9.62
CA GLY A 46 7.45 -3.63 10.80
C GLY A 46 6.01 -3.15 10.56
N LEU A 47 5.18 -3.95 9.87
CA LEU A 47 3.81 -3.55 9.56
C LEU A 47 3.02 -3.08 10.79
N PHE A 48 3.19 -3.74 11.93
CA PHE A 48 2.40 -3.42 13.12
C PHE A 48 2.87 -2.17 13.87
N ASP A 49 3.94 -1.53 13.41
CA ASP A 49 4.34 -0.20 13.89
C ASP A 49 3.52 0.92 13.21
N TYR A 50 2.80 0.58 12.14
CA TYR A 50 1.94 1.51 11.40
C TYR A 50 0.52 1.50 11.97
N THR A 51 -0.22 2.59 11.71
CA THR A 51 -1.66 2.60 11.89
C THR A 51 -2.29 1.87 10.71
N ILE A 52 -3.18 0.91 10.99
CA ILE A 52 -3.80 0.08 9.95
C ILE A 52 -5.31 0.24 9.99
N LEU A 53 -5.90 0.53 8.83
CA LEU A 53 -7.35 0.54 8.63
C LEU A 53 -7.71 -0.59 7.68
N VAL A 54 -8.86 -1.21 7.90
CA VAL A 54 -9.40 -2.27 7.03
C VAL A 54 -10.73 -1.85 6.43
N ALA A 55 -10.98 -2.31 5.20
CA ALA A 55 -12.27 -2.12 4.51
C ALA A 55 -13.01 -3.44 4.46
N LEU A 56 -14.29 -3.43 4.80
CA LEU A 56 -15.16 -4.61 4.86
C LEU A 56 -16.30 -4.51 3.86
N LYS A 57 -16.57 -5.66 3.15
CA LYS A 57 -17.65 -5.71 2.15
C LYS A 57 -18.15 -7.15 1.90
N PRO A 58 -18.85 -7.85 2.81
CA PRO A 58 -18.94 -7.62 4.27
C PRO A 58 -17.71 -8.07 5.04
N GLU A 59 -16.88 -8.95 4.49
CA GLU A 59 -15.61 -9.34 5.11
C GLU A 59 -14.49 -8.37 4.67
N VAL A 60 -13.34 -8.47 5.31
CA VAL A 60 -12.19 -7.63 4.96
C VAL A 60 -11.75 -7.92 3.53
N VAL A 61 -11.74 -6.87 2.70
CA VAL A 61 -11.37 -6.91 1.28
C VAL A 61 -10.19 -5.98 0.94
N GLY A 62 -9.71 -5.22 1.91
CA GLY A 62 -8.57 -4.34 1.70
C GLY A 62 -8.06 -3.77 3.00
N PHE A 63 -6.83 -3.23 2.95
CA PHE A 63 -6.26 -2.53 4.10
C PHE A 63 -5.28 -1.45 3.63
N VAL A 64 -5.07 -0.48 4.51
CA VAL A 64 -4.06 0.57 4.34
C VAL A 64 -3.27 0.69 5.63
N ALA A 65 -1.96 0.93 5.52
CA ALA A 65 -1.11 1.18 6.67
C ALA A 65 -0.30 2.45 6.43
N PHE A 66 -0.21 3.30 7.45
CA PHE A 66 0.37 4.62 7.32
C PHE A 66 0.97 5.11 8.64
N THR A 67 1.85 6.09 8.52
CA THR A 67 2.35 6.92 9.64
C THR A 67 1.78 8.33 9.45
N PRO A 68 2.03 9.27 10.38
CA PRO A 68 1.61 10.66 10.17
C PRO A 68 2.15 11.31 8.89
N GLU A 69 3.27 10.80 8.32
CA GLU A 69 3.94 11.41 7.16
C GLU A 69 3.88 10.56 5.90
N GLU A 70 3.72 9.22 6.03
CA GLU A 70 3.84 8.32 4.89
C GLU A 70 2.66 7.36 4.79
N LEU A 71 2.12 7.20 3.58
CA LEU A 71 1.21 6.14 3.25
C LEU A 71 2.05 4.98 2.67
N ALA A 72 2.16 3.87 3.42
CA ALA A 72 3.16 2.84 3.15
C ALA A 72 2.60 1.56 2.53
N TRP A 73 1.39 1.15 2.90
CA TRP A 73 0.79 -0.11 2.43
C TRP A 73 -0.64 0.17 1.99
N LEU A 74 -1.02 -0.29 0.80
CA LEU A 74 -2.39 -0.20 0.31
C LEU A 74 -2.66 -1.38 -0.59
N TYR A 75 -3.51 -2.29 -0.14
CA TYR A 75 -3.86 -3.50 -0.87
C TYR A 75 -5.36 -3.75 -0.84
N VAL A 76 -5.90 -4.14 -1.99
CA VAL A 76 -7.30 -4.51 -2.17
C VAL A 76 -7.34 -5.86 -2.85
N ASP A 77 -8.23 -6.74 -2.37
CA ASP A 77 -8.45 -8.04 -3.00
C ASP A 77 -8.72 -7.85 -4.50
N PRO A 78 -7.95 -8.53 -5.38
CA PRO A 78 -8.13 -8.36 -6.83
C PRO A 78 -9.55 -8.60 -7.33
N VAL A 79 -10.32 -9.48 -6.68
CA VAL A 79 -11.73 -9.72 -7.06
C VAL A 79 -12.62 -8.52 -6.78
N CYS A 80 -12.15 -7.55 -5.99
CA CYS A 80 -12.85 -6.34 -5.63
C CYS A 80 -12.25 -5.08 -6.29
N HIS A 81 -11.36 -5.23 -7.26
CA HIS A 81 -10.76 -4.09 -7.95
C HIS A 81 -11.81 -3.30 -8.73
N ARG A 82 -11.52 -2.02 -8.99
CA ARG A 82 -12.37 -1.07 -9.73
C ARG A 82 -13.71 -0.77 -9.04
N GLN A 83 -13.77 -0.93 -7.72
CA GLN A 83 -14.95 -0.58 -6.93
C GLN A 83 -14.72 0.66 -6.05
N GLY A 84 -13.56 1.32 -6.19
CA GLY A 84 -13.23 2.50 -5.41
C GLY A 84 -12.75 2.23 -3.99
N ILE A 85 -12.47 0.97 -3.63
CA ILE A 85 -12.06 0.57 -2.28
C ILE A 85 -10.68 1.14 -1.93
N GLY A 86 -9.71 1.03 -2.86
CA GLY A 86 -8.38 1.58 -2.64
C GLY A 86 -8.41 3.09 -2.42
N ARG A 87 -9.21 3.80 -3.20
CA ARG A 87 -9.40 5.25 -3.04
C ARG A 87 -10.02 5.58 -1.69
N ALA A 88 -11.04 4.84 -1.28
CA ALA A 88 -11.70 5.06 0.01
C ALA A 88 -10.74 4.82 1.18
N LEU A 89 -9.94 3.77 1.12
CA LEU A 89 -8.91 3.48 2.12
C LEU A 89 -7.85 4.58 2.18
N ALA A 90 -7.34 5.00 1.02
CA ALA A 90 -6.35 6.08 0.96
C ALA A 90 -6.90 7.38 1.53
N ARG A 91 -8.14 7.75 1.19
CA ARG A 91 -8.78 8.94 1.74
C ARG A 91 -8.97 8.85 3.26
N ALA A 92 -9.36 7.68 3.76
CA ALA A 92 -9.51 7.49 5.20
C ALA A 92 -8.15 7.64 5.92
N ALA A 93 -7.08 7.12 5.34
CA ALA A 93 -5.73 7.31 5.87
C ALA A 93 -5.33 8.78 5.85
N LEU A 94 -5.51 9.46 4.73
CA LEU A 94 -5.15 10.89 4.59
C LEU A 94 -5.88 11.75 5.61
N ALA A 95 -7.12 11.42 5.94
CA ALA A 95 -7.89 12.15 6.95
C ALA A 95 -7.30 12.03 8.37
N GLN A 96 -6.50 10.99 8.62
CA GLN A 96 -5.87 10.75 9.92
C GLN A 96 -4.37 11.09 9.94
N MET A 97 -3.78 11.34 8.77
CA MET A 97 -2.35 11.66 8.68
C MET A 97 -2.10 13.08 9.16
N GLY A 98 -0.82 13.34 9.47
CA GLY A 98 -0.38 14.64 9.96
C GLY A 98 -0.37 15.74 8.89
N PRO A 99 0.17 16.92 9.22
CA PRO A 99 0.24 18.02 8.25
C PRO A 99 1.17 17.65 7.09
N LYS A 100 0.90 18.26 5.94
CA LYS A 100 1.74 18.06 4.75
C LYS A 100 3.14 18.70 5.00
N PRO A 101 4.21 18.22 4.31
CA PRO A 101 4.14 17.30 3.18
C PRO A 101 3.92 15.86 3.61
N LEU A 102 3.25 15.10 2.73
CA LEU A 102 3.02 13.66 2.89
C LEU A 102 3.70 12.92 1.74
N THR A 103 4.13 11.68 1.98
CA THR A 103 4.85 10.91 0.98
C THR A 103 4.22 9.54 0.73
N VAL A 104 4.42 9.04 -0.48
CA VAL A 104 4.10 7.66 -0.86
C VAL A 104 5.14 7.18 -1.88
N GLU A 105 5.54 5.92 -1.77
CA GLU A 105 6.45 5.28 -2.72
C GLU A 105 5.68 4.28 -3.58
N VAL A 106 5.97 4.29 -4.89
CA VAL A 106 5.33 3.41 -5.86
C VAL A 106 6.39 2.74 -6.71
N LEU A 107 6.34 1.41 -6.83
CA LEU A 107 7.24 0.69 -7.72
C LEU A 107 7.07 1.16 -9.17
N ALA A 108 8.19 1.38 -9.86
CA ALA A 108 8.16 1.76 -11.27
C ALA A 108 7.41 0.69 -12.09
N GLY A 109 6.50 1.13 -12.93
CA GLY A 109 5.64 0.27 -13.73
C GLY A 109 4.22 0.10 -13.19
N ASN A 110 4.00 0.44 -11.92
CA ASN A 110 2.66 0.36 -11.30
C ASN A 110 1.84 1.61 -11.67
N LEU A 111 1.38 1.67 -12.91
CA LEU A 111 0.63 2.82 -13.42
C LEU A 111 -0.70 3.03 -12.69
N PRO A 112 -1.48 1.99 -12.35
CA PRO A 112 -2.72 2.20 -11.59
C PRO A 112 -2.50 2.92 -10.26
N ALA A 113 -1.45 2.56 -9.52
CA ALA A 113 -1.13 3.20 -8.25
C ALA A 113 -0.69 4.65 -8.45
N LEU A 114 0.16 4.91 -9.44
CA LEU A 114 0.57 6.28 -9.78
C LEU A 114 -0.64 7.16 -10.11
N SER A 115 -1.57 6.64 -10.91
CA SER A 115 -2.80 7.35 -11.27
C SER A 115 -3.65 7.65 -10.04
N LEU A 116 -3.82 6.67 -9.15
CA LEU A 116 -4.58 6.85 -7.91
C LEU A 116 -3.98 7.96 -7.05
N TYR A 117 -2.70 7.89 -6.75
CA TYR A 117 -2.06 8.86 -5.86
C TYR A 117 -2.02 10.26 -6.46
N ARG A 118 -1.78 10.39 -7.77
CA ARG A 118 -1.86 11.69 -8.45
C ARG A 118 -3.25 12.30 -8.32
N SER A 119 -4.30 11.48 -8.43
CA SER A 119 -5.67 11.94 -8.28
C SER A 119 -6.00 12.40 -6.85
N LEU A 120 -5.19 12.00 -5.88
CA LEU A 120 -5.34 12.37 -4.46
C LEU A 120 -4.43 13.54 -4.06
N GLY A 121 -3.72 14.15 -5.01
CA GLY A 121 -2.90 15.34 -4.76
C GLY A 121 -1.41 15.07 -4.58
N PHE A 122 -0.95 13.83 -4.75
CA PHE A 122 0.48 13.52 -4.77
C PHE A 122 1.04 13.83 -6.16
N SER A 123 2.08 14.67 -6.23
CA SER A 123 2.59 15.09 -7.53
C SER A 123 4.10 15.26 -7.60
N GLN A 124 4.74 15.89 -6.64
CA GLN A 124 6.17 16.16 -6.70
C GLN A 124 6.95 14.84 -6.71
N GLU A 125 7.35 14.41 -7.90
CA GLU A 125 7.91 13.09 -8.13
C GLU A 125 9.43 13.11 -8.10
N LYS A 126 10.00 12.11 -7.41
CA LYS A 126 11.41 11.82 -7.42
C LYS A 126 11.58 10.35 -7.73
N ILE A 127 12.52 10.00 -8.62
CA ILE A 127 12.82 8.60 -8.95
C ILE A 127 14.03 8.17 -8.15
N VAL A 128 13.92 7.06 -7.44
CA VAL A 128 14.98 6.53 -6.59
C VAL A 128 15.28 5.09 -6.98
N HIS A 129 16.55 4.77 -7.09
CA HIS A 129 17.05 3.42 -7.29
C HIS A 129 17.58 2.89 -5.97
N GLY A 130 17.18 1.69 -5.59
CA GLY A 130 17.59 1.09 -4.34
C GLY A 130 17.33 -0.41 -4.33
N HIS A 131 17.12 -0.95 -3.15
CA HIS A 131 16.84 -2.37 -2.95
C HIS A 131 15.49 -2.52 -2.24
N MET A 132 14.79 -3.63 -2.53
CA MET A 132 13.47 -3.85 -1.97
C MET A 132 13.52 -4.00 -0.45
N PRO A 133 12.76 -3.21 0.32
CA PRO A 133 12.69 -3.40 1.76
C PRO A 133 12.26 -4.82 2.11
N GLY A 134 12.96 -5.42 3.08
CA GLY A 134 12.67 -6.79 3.50
C GLY A 134 13.14 -7.89 2.53
N ASN A 135 13.61 -7.53 1.33
CA ASN A 135 14.05 -8.48 0.30
C ASN A 135 15.17 -7.87 -0.54
N GLU A 136 16.27 -7.49 0.11
CA GLU A 136 17.32 -6.62 -0.43
C GLU A 136 18.11 -7.21 -1.59
N ALA A 137 17.96 -8.50 -1.89
CA ALA A 137 18.59 -9.12 -3.08
C ALA A 137 18.03 -8.56 -4.40
N PHE A 138 16.81 -7.94 -4.35
CA PHE A 138 16.15 -7.40 -5.52
C PHE A 138 16.39 -5.90 -5.63
N PRO A 139 17.08 -5.41 -6.68
CA PRO A 139 17.14 -3.98 -6.96
C PRO A 139 15.79 -3.49 -7.43
N VAL A 140 15.42 -2.28 -7.02
CA VAL A 140 14.13 -1.67 -7.38
C VAL A 140 14.32 -0.23 -7.82
N THR A 141 13.38 0.23 -8.64
CA THR A 141 13.21 1.64 -8.97
C THR A 141 11.85 2.06 -8.46
N VAL A 142 11.79 3.13 -7.68
CA VAL A 142 10.55 3.63 -7.11
C VAL A 142 10.32 5.09 -7.49
N HIS A 143 9.05 5.44 -7.65
CA HIS A 143 8.60 6.83 -7.73
C HIS A 143 8.23 7.27 -6.31
N CYS A 144 8.93 8.27 -5.80
CA CYS A 144 8.60 8.89 -4.52
C CYS A 144 7.71 10.10 -4.81
N LEU A 145 6.44 10.00 -4.48
CA LEU A 145 5.48 11.08 -4.69
C LEU A 145 5.28 11.85 -3.40
N THR A 146 5.06 13.15 -3.52
CA THR A 146 4.83 14.03 -2.38
C THR A 146 3.55 14.82 -2.61
N ALA A 147 2.73 14.92 -1.55
CA ALA A 147 1.66 15.89 -1.46
C ALA A 147 2.22 17.08 -0.69
N PRO A 148 2.57 18.18 -1.37
CA PRO A 148 3.21 19.34 -0.71
C PRO A 148 2.23 20.09 0.18
N ALA A 149 2.80 20.87 1.08
CA ALA A 149 2.02 21.71 2.00
C ALA A 149 1.11 22.71 1.27
#